data_e93b337ed847dd8460da0be927c306bc
#
_entry.id   e93b337ed847dd8460da0be927c306bc
#
_cell.length_a   1.000
_cell.length_b   1.000
_cell.length_c   1.000
_cell.angle_alpha   90.00
_cell.angle_beta   90.00
_cell.angle_gamma   90.00
#
_symmetry.space_group_name_H-M   'P 1'
#
loop_
_entity.id
_entity.type
_entity.pdbx_description
1 polymer ?
#
loop_
_entity_poly.entity_id
_entity_poly.type
_entity_poly.pdbx_seq_one_letter_code
_entity_poly.pdbx_strand_id
1 'polypeptide(L)'
;MMLLRSALYGLFLLVTVVPWALVAVTYSVFVRGDRMYWLCVGWLRLATWGAKAICGVRYRVTGLDHLPSAANAHAAVLLAPKHQSTWETFAFPALMPHPLAYVFKRELLWIPFFGWAIGRMDMIHIDRGRRTAAWAKVQREGRRLMAQGHWVIMFPEGTRAARGERGEYQTGAARLAVTTGTPIVPIAVTSARCWPRRSWLLRPGLIEVSIGRPIPAKGRRHDELMREVEGWIEAEMRRLDPEAYPAQGGRP
;
A
#
# COMPACT_ATOMS: atom_id res chain seq x y z
N MET A 1 -17.59 0.08 23.74
CA MET A 1 -16.79 1.25 23.32
C MET A 1 -16.14 1.10 21.94
N MET A 2 -15.54 -0.04 21.55
CA MET A 2 -14.94 -0.24 20.21
C MET A 2 -15.96 -0.08 19.06
N LEU A 3 -17.14 -0.69 19.18
CA LEU A 3 -18.22 -0.56 18.20
C LEU A 3 -18.58 0.90 17.92
N LEU A 4 -18.83 1.67 18.98
CA LEU A 4 -19.19 3.09 18.84
C LEU A 4 -18.08 3.89 18.17
N ARG A 5 -16.82 3.71 18.58
CA ARG A 5 -15.66 4.39 17.96
C ARG A 5 -15.51 4.02 16.49
N SER A 6 -15.67 2.74 16.14
CA SER A 6 -15.59 2.30 14.75
C SER A 6 -16.75 2.84 13.90
N ALA A 7 -17.97 2.89 14.46
CA ALA A 7 -19.13 3.51 13.80
C ALA A 7 -18.93 5.01 13.58
N LEU A 8 -18.45 5.74 14.60
CA LEU A 8 -18.10 7.15 14.49
C LEU A 8 -17.00 7.39 13.44
N TYR A 9 -16.01 6.54 13.39
CA TYR A 9 -14.96 6.62 12.37
C TYR A 9 -15.51 6.33 10.97
N GLY A 10 -16.39 5.34 10.81
CA GLY A 10 -17.06 5.07 9.55
C GLY A 10 -17.92 6.26 9.08
N LEU A 11 -18.67 6.89 9.99
CA LEU A 11 -19.43 8.11 9.71
C LEU A 11 -18.49 9.27 9.32
N PHE A 12 -17.39 9.45 10.06
CA PHE A 12 -16.38 10.46 9.75
C PHE A 12 -15.81 10.27 8.34
N LEU A 13 -15.46 9.03 7.93
CA LEU A 13 -15.00 8.76 6.58
C LEU A 13 -16.07 9.11 5.53
N LEU A 14 -17.33 8.72 5.76
CA LEU A 14 -18.42 8.98 4.83
C LEU A 14 -18.67 10.48 4.67
N VAL A 15 -18.74 11.22 5.77
CA VAL A 15 -19.00 12.67 5.75
C VAL A 15 -17.85 13.44 5.10
N THR A 16 -16.63 12.98 5.25
CA THR A 16 -15.43 13.69 4.71
C THR A 16 -15.09 13.27 3.27
N VAL A 17 -15.33 12.02 2.86
CA VAL A 17 -14.98 11.56 1.51
C VAL A 17 -15.85 12.21 0.43
N VAL A 18 -17.12 12.45 0.70
CA VAL A 18 -18.05 13.00 -0.30
C VAL A 18 -17.63 14.41 -0.74
N PRO A 19 -17.53 15.42 0.17
CA PRO A 19 -17.13 16.77 -0.25
C PRO A 19 -15.69 16.77 -0.82
N TRP A 20 -14.78 15.99 -0.24
CA TRP A 20 -13.39 15.93 -0.74
C TRP A 20 -13.32 15.36 -2.16
N ALA A 21 -14.09 14.30 -2.44
CA ALA A 21 -14.13 13.70 -3.78
C ALA A 21 -14.77 14.66 -4.80
N LEU A 22 -15.79 15.40 -4.43
CA LEU A 22 -16.38 16.44 -5.31
C LEU A 22 -15.35 17.52 -5.65
N VAL A 23 -14.60 18.00 -4.67
CA VAL A 23 -13.48 18.94 -4.89
C VAL A 23 -12.43 18.29 -5.79
N ALA A 24 -12.02 17.05 -5.53
CA ALA A 24 -11.01 16.35 -6.31
C ALA A 24 -11.46 16.16 -7.77
N VAL A 25 -12.70 15.74 -8.01
CA VAL A 25 -13.24 15.55 -9.37
C VAL A 25 -13.32 16.89 -10.11
N THR A 26 -13.82 17.95 -9.48
CA THR A 26 -13.89 19.29 -10.07
C THR A 26 -12.48 19.82 -10.39
N TYR A 27 -11.56 19.71 -9.42
CA TYR A 27 -10.18 20.16 -9.57
C TYR A 27 -9.45 19.40 -10.70
N SER A 28 -9.76 18.12 -10.92
CA SER A 28 -9.16 17.28 -11.95
C SER A 28 -9.44 17.74 -13.39
N VAL A 29 -10.43 18.62 -13.59
CA VAL A 29 -10.69 19.23 -14.91
C VAL A 29 -9.54 20.16 -15.31
N PHE A 30 -8.94 20.83 -14.31
CA PHE A 30 -7.90 21.85 -14.52
C PHE A 30 -6.49 21.33 -14.19
N VAL A 31 -6.37 20.36 -13.30
CA VAL A 31 -5.08 19.93 -12.74
C VAL A 31 -4.96 18.40 -12.77
N ARG A 32 -3.77 17.93 -13.16
CA ARG A 32 -3.40 16.50 -13.23
C ARG A 32 -2.03 16.25 -12.59
N GLY A 33 -1.59 15.00 -12.55
CA GLY A 33 -0.29 14.59 -12.04
C GLY A 33 -0.16 14.80 -10.53
N ASP A 34 1.03 15.16 -10.07
CA ASP A 34 1.39 15.21 -8.65
C ASP A 34 0.51 16.13 -7.81
N ARG A 35 0.08 17.28 -8.35
CA ARG A 35 -0.82 18.20 -7.62
C ARG A 35 -2.15 17.54 -7.32
N MET A 36 -2.71 16.78 -8.28
CA MET A 36 -3.93 16.02 -8.10
C MET A 36 -3.72 14.89 -7.07
N TYR A 37 -2.58 14.19 -7.16
CA TYR A 37 -2.20 13.16 -6.21
C TYR A 37 -2.17 13.70 -4.78
N TRP A 38 -1.46 14.80 -4.52
CA TRP A 38 -1.33 15.37 -3.18
C TRP A 38 -2.64 15.93 -2.63
N LEU A 39 -3.54 16.42 -3.48
CA LEU A 39 -4.90 16.76 -3.07
C LEU A 39 -5.62 15.52 -2.52
N CYS A 40 -5.61 14.41 -3.26
CA CYS A 40 -6.24 13.16 -2.81
C CYS A 40 -5.58 12.60 -1.54
N VAL A 41 -4.25 12.67 -1.44
CA VAL A 41 -3.50 12.27 -0.24
C VAL A 41 -3.87 13.10 0.98
N GLY A 42 -4.27 14.35 0.80
CA GLY A 42 -4.79 15.19 1.89
C GLY A 42 -5.96 14.52 2.64
N TRP A 43 -6.90 13.92 1.91
CA TRP A 43 -7.98 13.14 2.53
C TRP A 43 -7.48 11.85 3.19
N LEU A 44 -6.51 11.16 2.60
CA LEU A 44 -5.94 9.95 3.20
C LEU A 44 -5.20 10.26 4.52
N ARG A 45 -4.53 11.41 4.60
CA ARG A 45 -3.95 11.92 5.86
C ARG A 45 -5.02 12.19 6.91
N LEU A 46 -6.12 12.84 6.50
CA LEU A 46 -7.27 13.08 7.36
C LEU A 46 -7.89 11.77 7.85
N ALA A 47 -8.08 10.79 6.97
CA ALA A 47 -8.59 9.47 7.33
C ALA A 47 -7.66 8.72 8.30
N THR A 48 -6.36 8.76 8.07
CA THR A 48 -5.35 8.14 8.96
C THR A 48 -5.33 8.85 10.33
N TRP A 49 -5.41 10.19 10.35
CA TRP A 49 -5.56 10.96 11.58
C TRP A 49 -6.85 10.61 12.33
N GLY A 50 -7.97 10.49 11.62
CA GLY A 50 -9.26 10.09 12.22
C GLY A 50 -9.20 8.72 12.88
N ALA A 51 -8.53 7.74 12.25
CA ALA A 51 -8.31 6.43 12.86
C ALA A 51 -7.53 6.54 14.19
N LYS A 52 -6.53 7.42 14.27
CA LYS A 52 -5.78 7.70 15.50
C LYS A 52 -6.65 8.40 16.54
N ALA A 53 -7.34 9.48 16.16
CA ALA A 53 -8.09 10.33 17.09
C ALA A 53 -9.34 9.63 17.65
N ILE A 54 -10.09 8.92 16.81
CA ILE A 54 -11.38 8.31 17.17
C ILE A 54 -11.17 6.89 17.72
N CYS A 55 -10.37 6.08 17.02
CA CYS A 55 -10.20 4.65 17.34
C CYS A 55 -8.94 4.35 18.14
N GLY A 56 -8.02 5.30 18.33
CA GLY A 56 -6.76 5.08 19.04
C GLY A 56 -5.75 4.24 18.25
N VAL A 57 -5.88 4.17 16.91
CA VAL A 57 -4.95 3.45 16.04
C VAL A 57 -3.72 4.31 15.77
N ARG A 58 -2.65 4.03 16.49
CA ARG A 58 -1.36 4.71 16.33
C ARG A 58 -0.45 3.94 15.37
N TYR A 59 0.58 4.59 14.84
CA TYR A 59 1.58 3.91 14.03
C TYR A 59 2.99 4.43 14.33
N ARG A 60 3.99 3.60 14.04
CA ARG A 60 5.42 3.92 14.08
C ARG A 60 6.04 3.42 12.77
N VAL A 61 6.87 4.25 12.16
CA VAL A 61 7.58 3.91 10.92
C VAL A 61 9.09 3.90 11.20
N THR A 62 9.75 2.85 10.76
CA THR A 62 11.21 2.71 10.80
C THR A 62 11.75 2.44 9.38
N GLY A 63 12.99 2.85 9.10
CA GLY A 63 13.64 2.63 7.81
C GLY A 63 13.21 3.61 6.70
N LEU A 64 12.62 4.76 7.02
CA LEU A 64 12.34 5.81 6.02
C LEU A 64 13.64 6.32 5.35
N ASP A 65 14.74 6.29 6.05
CA ASP A 65 16.09 6.63 5.58
C ASP A 65 16.64 5.63 4.54
N HIS A 66 16.04 4.46 4.41
CA HIS A 66 16.37 3.50 3.35
C HIS A 66 15.79 3.89 1.97
N LEU A 67 14.79 4.77 1.96
CA LEU A 67 14.15 5.22 0.74
C LEU A 67 14.98 6.33 0.07
N PRO A 68 14.90 6.47 -1.28
CA PRO A 68 15.53 7.59 -1.96
C PRO A 68 15.09 8.92 -1.36
N SER A 69 16.05 9.81 -1.12
CA SER A 69 15.77 11.15 -0.61
C SER A 69 15.04 12.00 -1.65
N ALA A 70 14.38 13.08 -1.20
CA ALA A 70 13.75 14.05 -2.09
C ALA A 70 14.73 14.67 -3.10
N ALA A 71 16.02 14.72 -2.80
CA ALA A 71 17.07 15.17 -3.72
C ALA A 71 17.24 14.21 -4.93
N ASN A 72 16.90 12.92 -4.77
CA ASN A 72 16.89 11.90 -5.82
C ASN A 72 15.45 11.64 -6.33
N ALA A 73 14.70 12.70 -6.57
CA ALA A 73 13.28 12.66 -6.95
C ALA A 73 12.96 11.78 -8.17
N HIS A 74 13.97 11.48 -9.02
CA HIS A 74 13.83 10.60 -10.18
C HIS A 74 14.18 9.12 -9.89
N ALA A 75 14.66 8.80 -8.69
CA ALA A 75 14.96 7.42 -8.33
C ALA A 75 13.66 6.66 -7.99
N ALA A 76 13.09 6.02 -8.99
CA ALA A 76 11.93 5.15 -8.80
C ALA A 76 12.27 3.94 -7.95
N VAL A 77 11.34 3.53 -7.09
CA VAL A 77 11.38 2.26 -6.36
C VAL A 77 10.05 1.54 -6.49
N LEU A 78 10.10 0.21 -6.37
CA LEU A 78 8.90 -0.60 -6.26
C LEU A 78 8.72 -1.01 -4.80
N LEU A 79 7.65 -0.55 -4.17
CA LEU A 79 7.32 -0.92 -2.80
C LEU A 79 6.54 -2.24 -2.78
N ALA A 80 6.99 -3.19 -1.98
CA ALA A 80 6.37 -4.51 -1.81
C ALA A 80 5.97 -4.73 -0.34
N PRO A 81 4.87 -4.14 0.12
CA PRO A 81 4.43 -4.28 1.51
C PRO A 81 3.65 -5.57 1.75
N LYS A 82 3.74 -6.10 2.97
CA LYS A 82 2.78 -7.07 3.52
C LYS A 82 1.38 -6.49 3.43
N HIS A 83 0.38 -7.32 3.09
CA HIS A 83 -1.00 -6.86 2.94
C HIS A 83 -1.95 -7.55 3.91
N GLN A 84 -2.45 -6.82 4.92
CA GLN A 84 -3.30 -7.36 5.97
C GLN A 84 -4.57 -6.54 6.22
N SER A 85 -4.59 -5.27 5.80
CA SER A 85 -5.61 -4.31 6.25
C SER A 85 -6.00 -3.30 5.17
N THR A 86 -7.13 -2.65 5.37
CA THR A 86 -7.49 -1.42 4.63
C THR A 86 -6.62 -0.23 5.04
N TRP A 87 -6.08 -0.24 6.27
CA TRP A 87 -5.22 0.82 6.78
C TRP A 87 -4.04 1.13 5.84
N GLU A 88 -3.43 0.12 5.26
CA GLU A 88 -2.27 0.26 4.36
C GLU A 88 -2.58 1.10 3.12
N THR A 89 -3.81 0.96 2.59
CA THR A 89 -4.22 1.73 1.41
C THR A 89 -4.44 3.21 1.71
N PHE A 90 -4.70 3.56 2.96
CA PHE A 90 -4.81 4.95 3.41
C PHE A 90 -3.45 5.50 3.86
N ALA A 91 -2.69 4.69 4.59
CA ALA A 91 -1.49 5.17 5.26
C ALA A 91 -0.29 5.29 4.33
N PHE A 92 -0.01 4.33 3.44
CA PHE A 92 1.18 4.43 2.60
C PHE A 92 1.23 5.70 1.74
N PRO A 93 0.16 6.15 1.06
CA PRO A 93 0.21 7.42 0.35
C PRO A 93 0.45 8.64 1.26
N ALA A 94 -0.03 8.56 2.51
CA ALA A 94 0.14 9.62 3.49
C ALA A 94 1.54 9.67 4.10
N LEU A 95 2.25 8.53 4.13
CA LEU A 95 3.56 8.35 4.77
C LEU A 95 4.73 8.52 3.79
N MET A 96 4.54 8.17 2.52
CA MET A 96 5.63 8.19 1.55
C MET A 96 5.91 9.61 1.04
N PRO A 97 7.19 9.95 0.82
CA PRO A 97 7.60 11.29 0.37
C PRO A 97 7.34 11.54 -1.12
N HIS A 98 7.02 10.49 -1.89
CA HIS A 98 6.80 10.53 -3.33
C HIS A 98 5.40 10.03 -3.72
N PRO A 99 4.86 10.48 -4.88
CA PRO A 99 3.63 9.93 -5.42
C PRO A 99 3.72 8.42 -5.63
N LEU A 100 2.68 7.69 -5.15
CA LEU A 100 2.56 6.25 -5.30
C LEU A 100 1.54 5.90 -6.38
N ALA A 101 1.94 5.05 -7.32
CA ALA A 101 1.05 4.40 -8.25
C ALA A 101 0.67 3.02 -7.71
N TYR A 102 -0.59 2.87 -7.28
CA TYR A 102 -1.13 1.59 -6.82
C TYR A 102 -1.54 0.70 -7.98
N VAL A 103 -1.24 -0.59 -7.85
CA VAL A 103 -1.87 -1.62 -8.68
C VAL A 103 -3.11 -2.14 -7.95
N PHE A 104 -4.30 -1.85 -8.47
CA PHE A 104 -5.56 -2.15 -7.81
C PHE A 104 -6.63 -2.73 -8.74
N LYS A 105 -7.69 -3.28 -8.16
CA LYS A 105 -8.82 -3.85 -8.90
C LYS A 105 -9.64 -2.77 -9.60
N ARG A 106 -9.94 -2.96 -10.90
CA ARG A 106 -10.77 -2.06 -11.72
C ARG A 106 -12.12 -1.74 -11.07
N GLU A 107 -12.72 -2.68 -10.37
CA GLU A 107 -14.03 -2.52 -9.73
C GLU A 107 -14.07 -1.43 -8.68
N LEU A 108 -12.92 -1.05 -8.11
CA LEU A 108 -12.84 0.09 -7.17
C LEU A 108 -13.18 1.43 -7.84
N LEU A 109 -13.05 1.53 -9.17
CA LEU A 109 -13.44 2.74 -9.92
C LEU A 109 -14.97 2.97 -9.90
N TRP A 110 -15.76 1.95 -9.60
CA TRP A 110 -17.22 2.04 -9.57
C TRP A 110 -17.77 2.47 -8.21
N ILE A 111 -16.91 2.56 -7.18
CA ILE A 111 -17.32 3.09 -5.87
C ILE A 111 -17.58 4.60 -6.03
N PRO A 112 -18.82 5.07 -5.80
CA PRO A 112 -19.13 6.47 -5.92
C PRO A 112 -18.19 7.35 -5.10
N PHE A 113 -17.87 8.53 -5.60
CA PHE A 113 -16.97 9.51 -5.02
C PHE A 113 -15.53 9.02 -4.93
N PHE A 114 -15.25 7.99 -4.16
CA PHE A 114 -13.90 7.44 -3.98
C PHE A 114 -13.31 6.93 -5.31
N GLY A 115 -14.06 6.09 -6.04
CA GLY A 115 -13.64 5.54 -7.32
C GLY A 115 -13.43 6.61 -8.39
N TRP A 116 -14.27 7.65 -8.36
CA TRP A 116 -14.14 8.78 -9.28
C TRP A 116 -12.85 9.57 -9.02
N ALA A 117 -12.50 9.80 -7.75
CA ALA A 117 -11.28 10.49 -7.38
C ALA A 117 -10.02 9.68 -7.75
N ILE A 118 -9.95 8.38 -7.41
CA ILE A 118 -8.78 7.55 -7.75
C ILE A 118 -8.62 7.33 -9.26
N GLY A 119 -9.72 7.35 -10.02
CA GLY A 119 -9.71 7.25 -11.48
C GLY A 119 -9.10 8.46 -12.18
N ARG A 120 -8.91 9.57 -11.46
CA ARG A 120 -8.25 10.81 -11.96
C ARG A 120 -6.75 10.85 -11.67
N MET A 121 -6.24 9.90 -10.89
CA MET A 121 -4.82 9.79 -10.54
C MET A 121 -4.09 8.84 -11.46
N ASP A 122 -2.76 8.99 -11.54
CA ASP A 122 -1.86 8.09 -12.26
C ASP A 122 -1.69 6.76 -11.51
N MET A 123 -2.69 5.89 -11.65
CA MET A 123 -2.79 4.59 -10.98
C MET A 123 -2.91 3.45 -11.99
N ILE A 124 -2.60 2.23 -11.59
CA ILE A 124 -2.65 1.05 -12.45
C ILE A 124 -3.86 0.18 -12.04
N HIS A 125 -4.99 0.36 -12.68
CA HIS A 125 -6.15 -0.49 -12.45
C HIS A 125 -6.14 -1.72 -13.37
N ILE A 126 -6.43 -2.89 -12.80
CA ILE A 126 -6.39 -4.18 -13.51
C ILE A 126 -7.71 -4.96 -13.37
N ASP A 127 -8.03 -5.68 -14.42
CA ASP A 127 -9.06 -6.74 -14.40
C ASP A 127 -8.37 -8.07 -14.08
N ARG A 128 -8.58 -8.57 -12.86
CA ARG A 128 -7.94 -9.83 -12.41
C ARG A 128 -8.46 -11.07 -13.12
N GLY A 129 -9.64 -10.99 -13.74
CA GLY A 129 -10.18 -12.08 -14.56
C GLY A 129 -9.41 -12.29 -15.87
N ARG A 130 -8.74 -11.24 -16.35
CA ARG A 130 -7.96 -11.27 -17.61
C ARG A 130 -6.45 -11.21 -17.30
N ARG A 131 -5.91 -12.28 -16.72
CA ARG A 131 -4.54 -12.32 -16.17
C ARG A 131 -3.46 -11.80 -17.14
N THR A 132 -3.45 -12.27 -18.39
CA THR A 132 -2.45 -11.85 -19.40
C THR A 132 -2.57 -10.36 -19.74
N ALA A 133 -3.78 -9.88 -20.00
CA ALA A 133 -4.02 -8.46 -20.31
C ALA A 133 -3.72 -7.55 -19.09
N ALA A 134 -4.08 -8.01 -17.90
CA ALA A 134 -3.76 -7.31 -16.65
C ALA A 134 -2.24 -7.16 -16.48
N TRP A 135 -1.48 -8.24 -16.71
CA TRP A 135 -0.03 -8.21 -16.63
C TRP A 135 0.60 -7.28 -17.68
N ALA A 136 0.17 -7.37 -18.93
CA ALA A 136 0.64 -6.47 -20.00
C ALA A 136 0.39 -5.00 -19.64
N LYS A 137 -0.76 -4.69 -19.04
CA LYS A 137 -1.06 -3.34 -18.55
C LYS A 137 -0.13 -2.92 -17.41
N VAL A 138 0.08 -3.79 -16.42
CA VAL A 138 1.01 -3.50 -15.29
C VAL A 138 2.41 -3.20 -15.82
N GLN A 139 2.92 -3.99 -16.76
CA GLN A 139 4.23 -3.75 -17.35
C GLN A 139 4.32 -2.41 -18.10
N ARG A 140 3.34 -2.12 -18.95
CA ARG A 140 3.33 -0.88 -19.75
C ARG A 140 3.22 0.35 -18.85
N GLU A 141 2.19 0.40 -18.00
CA GLU A 141 1.94 1.57 -17.14
C GLU A 141 2.99 1.69 -16.03
N GLY A 142 3.42 0.57 -15.43
CA GLY A 142 4.48 0.59 -14.43
C GLY A 142 5.79 1.14 -14.99
N ARG A 143 6.20 0.69 -16.18
CA ARG A 143 7.38 1.24 -16.86
C ARG A 143 7.23 2.74 -17.14
N ARG A 144 6.08 3.16 -17.65
CA ARG A 144 5.79 4.58 -17.92
C ARG A 144 5.92 5.43 -16.66
N LEU A 145 5.25 5.02 -15.59
CA LEU A 145 5.20 5.76 -14.34
C LEU A 145 6.56 5.80 -13.63
N MET A 146 7.29 4.68 -13.60
CA MET A 146 8.63 4.63 -13.03
C MET A 146 9.64 5.49 -13.82
N ALA A 147 9.50 5.55 -15.15
CA ALA A 147 10.32 6.46 -15.98
C ALA A 147 10.02 7.95 -15.70
N GLN A 148 8.84 8.25 -15.15
CA GLN A 148 8.45 9.60 -14.70
C GLN A 148 8.82 9.89 -13.24
N GLY A 149 9.51 8.96 -12.56
CA GLY A 149 9.91 9.10 -11.16
C GLY A 149 8.84 8.68 -10.14
N HIS A 150 7.67 8.20 -10.58
CA HIS A 150 6.66 7.69 -9.65
C HIS A 150 7.11 6.37 -9.01
N TRP A 151 6.80 6.19 -7.75
CA TRP A 151 7.00 4.91 -7.08
C TRP A 151 5.78 4.02 -7.31
N VAL A 152 6.02 2.76 -7.64
CA VAL A 152 4.93 1.79 -7.80
C VAL A 152 4.82 0.97 -6.52
N ILE A 153 3.60 0.79 -6.02
CA ILE A 153 3.33 -0.08 -4.87
C ILE A 153 2.50 -1.29 -5.31
N MET A 154 3.00 -2.46 -5.01
CA MET A 154 2.34 -3.73 -5.30
C MET A 154 2.38 -4.63 -4.09
N PHE A 155 1.22 -5.04 -3.60
CA PHE A 155 1.14 -6.04 -2.55
C PHE A 155 1.45 -7.43 -3.13
N PRO A 156 2.57 -8.06 -2.73
CA PRO A 156 2.99 -9.31 -3.37
C PRO A 156 2.04 -10.48 -3.12
N GLU A 157 1.26 -10.45 -2.04
CA GLU A 157 0.26 -11.46 -1.73
C GLU A 157 -0.99 -11.37 -2.63
N GLY A 158 -1.19 -10.26 -3.34
CA GLY A 158 -2.35 -10.03 -4.23
C GLY A 158 -3.70 -9.94 -3.51
N THR A 159 -3.78 -10.33 -2.25
CA THR A 159 -4.97 -10.23 -1.39
C THR A 159 -4.53 -10.05 0.05
N ARG A 160 -5.44 -9.62 0.94
CA ARG A 160 -5.11 -9.44 2.36
C ARG A 160 -5.00 -10.79 3.06
N ALA A 161 -3.84 -11.05 3.70
CA ALA A 161 -3.62 -12.17 4.62
C ALA A 161 -4.22 -11.87 6.01
N ALA A 162 -4.59 -12.88 6.78
CA ALA A 162 -4.95 -12.67 8.17
C ALA A 162 -3.70 -12.44 9.05
N ARG A 163 -3.88 -11.91 10.26
CA ARG A 163 -2.80 -11.79 11.23
C ARG A 163 -2.27 -13.18 11.57
N GLY A 164 -0.96 -13.37 11.49
CA GLY A 164 -0.31 -14.66 11.71
C GLY A 164 -0.21 -15.54 10.46
N GLU A 165 -0.89 -15.20 9.36
CA GLU A 165 -0.79 -15.94 8.10
C GLU A 165 0.35 -15.40 7.23
N ARG A 166 1.13 -16.31 6.66
CA ARG A 166 2.19 -15.97 5.69
C ARG A 166 1.61 -15.43 4.38
N GLY A 167 0.50 -15.97 3.89
CA GLY A 167 -0.04 -15.67 2.57
C GLY A 167 0.77 -16.30 1.45
N GLU A 168 0.29 -16.17 0.21
CA GLU A 168 0.95 -16.67 -1.00
C GLU A 168 1.58 -15.50 -1.76
N TYR A 169 2.90 -15.50 -1.93
CA TYR A 169 3.65 -14.43 -2.60
C TYR A 169 3.69 -14.65 -4.11
N GLN A 170 3.11 -13.73 -4.86
CA GLN A 170 3.07 -13.73 -6.32
C GLN A 170 4.30 -13.01 -6.88
N THR A 171 4.86 -13.52 -7.97
CA THR A 171 6.08 -12.96 -8.57
C THR A 171 5.87 -11.63 -9.33
N GLY A 172 4.65 -11.12 -9.41
CA GLY A 172 4.31 -9.93 -10.21
C GLY A 172 5.15 -8.68 -9.89
N ALA A 173 5.34 -8.38 -8.60
CA ALA A 173 6.16 -7.26 -8.17
C ALA A 173 7.63 -7.42 -8.58
N ALA A 174 8.22 -8.61 -8.34
CA ALA A 174 9.61 -8.90 -8.73
C ALA A 174 9.78 -8.90 -10.25
N ARG A 175 8.81 -9.43 -11.01
CA ARG A 175 8.84 -9.38 -12.49
C ARG A 175 8.85 -7.95 -13.01
N LEU A 176 8.04 -7.05 -12.43
CA LEU A 176 8.06 -5.64 -12.81
C LEU A 176 9.39 -4.98 -12.46
N ALA A 177 9.90 -5.21 -11.25
CA ALA A 177 11.19 -4.70 -10.80
C ALA A 177 12.36 -5.13 -11.71
N VAL A 178 12.44 -6.41 -12.07
CA VAL A 178 13.46 -6.94 -12.99
C VAL A 178 13.32 -6.34 -14.39
N THR A 179 12.09 -6.26 -14.92
CA THR A 179 11.83 -5.74 -16.28
C THR A 179 12.17 -4.27 -16.41
N THR A 180 12.04 -3.49 -15.34
CA THR A 180 12.35 -2.04 -15.32
C THR A 180 13.75 -1.74 -14.80
N GLY A 181 14.43 -2.72 -14.20
CA GLY A 181 15.70 -2.51 -13.51
C GLY A 181 15.56 -1.72 -12.20
N THR A 182 14.31 -1.53 -11.71
CA THR A 182 13.99 -0.73 -10.53
C THR A 182 14.18 -1.55 -9.26
N PRO A 183 14.86 -1.04 -8.22
CA PRO A 183 14.99 -1.75 -6.96
C PRO A 183 13.63 -1.98 -6.28
N ILE A 184 13.49 -3.12 -5.60
CA ILE A 184 12.29 -3.46 -4.83
C ILE A 184 12.55 -3.25 -3.33
N VAL A 185 11.61 -2.61 -2.65
CA VAL A 185 11.69 -2.31 -1.21
C VAL A 185 10.66 -3.15 -0.48
N PRO A 186 11.09 -4.13 0.32
CA PRO A 186 10.18 -4.91 1.15
C PRO A 186 9.70 -4.09 2.34
N ILE A 187 8.43 -4.22 2.71
CA ILE A 187 7.85 -3.53 3.87
C ILE A 187 7.04 -4.52 4.71
N ALA A 188 7.38 -4.65 5.98
CA ALA A 188 6.59 -5.36 6.96
C ALA A 188 5.65 -4.38 7.68
N VAL A 189 4.41 -4.82 7.96
CA VAL A 189 3.41 -3.97 8.63
C VAL A 189 2.44 -4.80 9.47
N THR A 190 2.25 -4.42 10.73
CA THR A 190 1.39 -5.14 11.69
C THR A 190 -0.04 -4.58 11.74
N SER A 191 -0.56 -4.13 10.61
CA SER A 191 -1.84 -3.41 10.52
C SER A 191 -3.05 -4.23 10.97
N ALA A 192 -3.02 -5.56 10.79
CA ALA A 192 -4.09 -6.45 11.24
C ALA A 192 -4.27 -6.51 12.76
N ARG A 193 -3.28 -6.05 13.55
CA ARG A 193 -3.43 -5.89 15.02
C ARG A 193 -4.57 -4.93 15.34
N CYS A 194 -4.65 -3.84 14.59
CA CYS A 194 -5.61 -2.76 14.85
C CYS A 194 -6.82 -2.81 13.90
N TRP A 195 -6.62 -3.21 12.65
CA TRP A 195 -7.69 -3.27 11.66
C TRP A 195 -7.61 -4.56 10.83
N PRO A 196 -8.15 -5.69 11.33
CA PRO A 196 -8.11 -6.96 10.60
C PRO A 196 -8.85 -6.91 9.26
N ARG A 197 -8.44 -7.75 8.31
CA ARG A 197 -9.15 -7.92 7.05
C ARG A 197 -10.62 -8.29 7.28
N ARG A 198 -11.52 -7.82 6.41
CA ARG A 198 -12.98 -8.08 6.48
C ARG A 198 -13.65 -7.63 7.77
N SER A 199 -12.98 -6.83 8.58
CA SER A 199 -13.55 -6.23 9.79
C SER A 199 -13.75 -4.73 9.58
N TRP A 200 -14.88 -4.23 10.01
CA TRP A 200 -15.12 -2.79 10.14
C TRP A 200 -14.76 -2.28 11.55
N LEU A 201 -14.47 -3.22 12.47
CA LEU A 201 -14.07 -2.89 13.83
C LEU A 201 -12.59 -2.58 13.91
N LEU A 202 -12.27 -1.38 14.38
CA LEU A 202 -10.90 -0.96 14.68
C LEU A 202 -10.63 -1.15 16.17
N ARG A 203 -9.45 -1.69 16.46
CA ARG A 203 -8.94 -1.90 17.84
C ARG A 203 -7.88 -0.84 18.11
N PRO A 204 -7.92 -0.17 19.28
CA PRO A 204 -6.83 0.72 19.67
C PRO A 204 -5.52 -0.06 19.78
N GLY A 205 -4.41 0.57 19.39
CA GLY A 205 -3.11 -0.08 19.43
C GLY A 205 -2.07 0.62 18.58
N LEU A 206 -0.92 -0.05 18.42
CA LEU A 206 0.21 0.43 17.62
C LEU A 206 0.37 -0.47 16.38
N ILE A 207 0.36 0.15 15.22
CA ILE A 207 0.78 -0.44 13.95
C ILE A 207 2.25 -0.10 13.75
N GLU A 208 3.08 -1.11 13.57
CA GLU A 208 4.48 -0.94 13.25
C GLU A 208 4.68 -1.16 11.75
N VAL A 209 5.40 -0.24 11.13
CA VAL A 209 5.80 -0.29 9.72
C VAL A 209 7.33 -0.31 9.70
N SER A 210 7.89 -1.37 9.16
CA SER A 210 9.33 -1.50 8.96
C SER A 210 9.63 -1.54 7.47
N ILE A 211 10.46 -0.60 7.02
CA ILE A 211 10.86 -0.46 5.62
C ILE A 211 12.27 -1.03 5.48
N GLY A 212 12.42 -2.05 4.64
CA GLY A 212 13.69 -2.69 4.36
C GLY A 212 14.57 -1.85 3.43
N ARG A 213 15.83 -2.24 3.31
CA ARG A 213 16.72 -1.65 2.30
C ARG A 213 16.28 -2.04 0.90
N PRO A 214 16.45 -1.15 -0.10
CA PRO A 214 16.19 -1.49 -1.50
C PRO A 214 17.02 -2.69 -1.96
N ILE A 215 16.37 -3.69 -2.53
CA ILE A 215 17.00 -4.88 -3.09
C ILE A 215 17.16 -4.65 -4.60
N PRO A 216 18.40 -4.69 -5.15
CA PRO A 216 18.63 -4.53 -6.58
C PRO A 216 17.92 -5.61 -7.41
N ALA A 217 17.27 -5.22 -8.51
CA ALA A 217 16.50 -6.13 -9.35
C ALA A 217 17.15 -6.39 -10.71
N LYS A 218 18.04 -5.51 -11.18
CA LYS A 218 18.65 -5.59 -12.53
C LYS A 218 19.46 -6.89 -12.70
N GLY A 219 19.18 -7.63 -13.78
CA GLY A 219 19.90 -8.85 -14.13
C GLY A 219 19.57 -10.08 -13.27
N ARG A 220 18.58 -9.99 -12.39
CA ARG A 220 18.18 -11.09 -11.50
C ARG A 220 17.02 -11.91 -12.06
N ARG A 221 16.85 -13.11 -11.56
CA ARG A 221 15.64 -13.91 -11.77
C ARG A 221 14.53 -13.43 -10.82
N HIS A 222 13.34 -13.26 -11.35
CA HIS A 222 12.21 -12.70 -10.57
C HIS A 222 11.74 -13.61 -9.44
N ASP A 223 11.86 -14.94 -9.59
CA ASP A 223 11.50 -15.92 -8.58
C ASP A 223 12.48 -15.90 -7.38
N GLU A 224 13.78 -15.72 -7.65
CA GLU A 224 14.82 -15.55 -6.61
C GLU A 224 14.64 -14.23 -5.86
N LEU A 225 14.43 -13.15 -6.62
CA LEU A 225 14.18 -11.83 -6.04
C LEU A 225 12.93 -11.83 -5.14
N MET A 226 11.83 -12.50 -5.57
CA MET A 226 10.62 -12.56 -4.75
C MET A 226 10.82 -13.40 -3.50
N ARG A 227 11.57 -14.49 -3.55
CA ARG A 227 11.92 -15.29 -2.35
C ARG A 227 12.72 -14.47 -1.32
N GLU A 228 13.64 -13.63 -1.79
CA GLU A 228 14.40 -12.74 -0.90
C GLU A 228 13.48 -11.69 -0.24
N VAL A 229 12.60 -11.04 -1.03
CA VAL A 229 11.59 -10.10 -0.54
C VAL A 229 10.68 -10.74 0.50
N GLU A 230 10.16 -11.92 0.19
CA GLU A 230 9.31 -12.71 1.09
C GLU A 230 10.06 -13.09 2.36
N GLY A 231 11.29 -13.62 2.23
CA GLY A 231 12.12 -14.01 3.37
C GLY A 231 12.33 -12.85 4.33
N TRP A 232 12.62 -11.66 3.81
CA TRP A 232 12.80 -10.46 4.61
C TRP A 232 11.49 -10.04 5.30
N ILE A 233 10.36 -9.97 4.55
CA ILE A 233 9.06 -9.57 5.11
C ILE A 233 8.64 -10.52 6.24
N GLU A 234 8.71 -11.83 6.01
CA GLU A 234 8.26 -12.82 6.98
C GLU A 234 9.17 -12.89 8.22
N ALA A 235 10.48 -12.67 8.05
CA ALA A 235 11.40 -12.55 9.18
C ALA A 235 11.09 -11.31 10.03
N GLU A 236 10.83 -10.18 9.37
CA GLU A 236 10.52 -8.93 10.03
C GLU A 236 9.14 -8.97 10.71
N MET A 237 8.15 -9.63 10.10
CA MET A 237 6.84 -9.85 10.73
C MET A 237 6.95 -10.66 12.04
N ARG A 238 7.83 -11.68 12.07
CA ARG A 238 8.12 -12.43 13.32
C ARG A 238 8.74 -11.53 14.39
N ARG A 239 9.60 -10.61 14.01
CA ARG A 239 10.22 -9.65 14.93
C ARG A 239 9.21 -8.63 15.48
N LEU A 240 8.33 -8.12 14.62
CA LEU A 240 7.36 -7.06 14.96
C LEU A 240 6.13 -7.60 15.70
N ASP A 241 5.70 -8.81 15.40
CA ASP A 241 4.47 -9.42 15.96
C ASP A 241 4.69 -10.89 16.34
N PRO A 242 5.63 -11.18 17.29
CA PRO A 242 6.00 -12.56 17.66
C PRO A 242 4.84 -13.36 18.23
N GLU A 243 3.83 -12.71 18.81
CA GLU A 243 2.62 -13.36 19.32
C GLU A 243 1.82 -14.04 18.19
N ALA A 244 1.77 -13.42 17.01
CA ALA A 244 1.00 -13.94 15.88
C ALA A 244 1.84 -14.76 14.91
N TYR A 245 3.16 -14.54 14.89
CA TYR A 245 4.13 -15.21 14.02
C TYR A 245 5.19 -15.92 14.86
N PRO A 246 4.85 -17.04 15.54
CA PRO A 246 5.82 -17.77 16.35
C PRO A 246 6.99 -18.28 15.52
N ALA A 247 8.16 -18.42 16.15
CA ALA A 247 9.32 -19.02 15.51
C ALA A 247 8.98 -20.43 15.01
N GLN A 248 9.45 -20.77 13.81
CA GLN A 248 9.29 -22.15 13.29
C GLN A 248 10.09 -23.08 14.20
N GLY A 249 9.42 -23.82 15.07
CA GLY A 249 10.06 -24.76 16.00
C GLY A 249 9.26 -25.07 17.26
N GLY A 250 8.20 -24.32 17.54
CA GLY A 250 7.36 -24.54 18.71
C GLY A 250 5.95 -25.03 18.33
N ARG A 251 5.82 -26.28 17.87
CA ARG A 251 4.58 -27.03 18.11
C ARG A 251 4.77 -27.83 19.40
N PRO A 252 3.86 -27.70 20.37
CA PRO A 252 3.83 -28.61 21.52
C PRO A 252 3.50 -30.04 21.04
#